data_594da08a8fb887f598d480fee6276fed
#
_entry.id   594da08a8fb887f598d480fee6276fed
#
_cell.length_a   1.000
_cell.length_b   1.000
_cell.length_c   1.000
_cell.angle_alpha   90.00
_cell.angle_beta   90.00
_cell.angle_gamma   90.00
#
_symmetry.space_group_name_H-M   'P 1'
#
loop_
_entity.id
_entity.type
_entity.pdbx_description
1 polymer ?
#
loop_
_entity_poly.entity_id
_entity_poly.type
_entity_poly.pdbx_seq_one_letter_code
_entity_poly.pdbx_strand_id
1 'polypeptide(L)'
;FMQHIIKHDLSPELAKKAANKAAEHYTKKWEKYDAKTTWTSDTHAEVTFHVKGVSVAATVDMRPGEAIIDMKKVPLLLRPFKNMALDVVHKTMEKWINKAKAGELD
;
A
#
# COMPACT_ATOMS: atom_id res chain seq x y z
N PHE A 1 -12.51 -11.56 1.89
CA PHE A 1 -11.39 -10.94 1.21
C PHE A 1 -11.78 -9.62 0.60
N MET A 2 -10.94 -8.62 0.81
CA MET A 2 -11.09 -7.36 0.11
C MET A 2 -9.83 -7.08 -0.67
N GLN A 3 -9.96 -7.22 -1.96
CA GLN A 3 -8.91 -6.84 -2.88
C GLN A 3 -9.22 -5.48 -3.48
N HIS A 4 -8.21 -4.67 -3.61
CA HIS A 4 -8.29 -3.39 -4.28
C HIS A 4 -7.21 -3.36 -5.35
N ILE A 5 -7.61 -3.14 -6.59
CA ILE A 5 -6.71 -3.18 -7.73
C ILE A 5 -6.51 -1.78 -8.27
N ILE A 6 -5.25 -1.36 -8.37
CA ILE A 6 -4.87 -0.06 -8.94
C ILE A 6 -4.15 -0.35 -10.25
N LYS A 7 -4.73 0.06 -11.36
CA LYS A 7 -4.14 -0.14 -12.67
C LYS A 7 -3.07 0.89 -12.96
N HIS A 8 -2.00 0.48 -13.62
CA HIS A 8 -0.92 1.37 -14.04
C HIS A 8 -0.28 0.84 -15.33
N ASP A 9 0.49 1.70 -15.99
CA ASP A 9 1.22 1.35 -17.21
C ASP A 9 2.73 1.55 -17.06
N LEU A 10 3.22 1.48 -15.81
CA LEU A 10 4.62 1.65 -15.51
C LEU A 10 5.43 0.40 -15.86
N SER A 11 6.71 0.61 -16.22
CA SER A 11 7.65 -0.50 -16.33
C SER A 11 7.82 -1.18 -14.96
N PRO A 12 8.26 -2.44 -14.90
CA PRO A 12 8.48 -3.12 -13.61
C PRO A 12 9.41 -2.34 -12.68
N GLU A 13 10.45 -1.72 -13.23
CA GLU A 13 11.40 -0.94 -12.43
C GLU A 13 10.76 0.31 -11.84
N LEU A 14 10.00 1.05 -12.63
CA LEU A 14 9.30 2.23 -12.15
C LEU A 14 8.20 1.87 -11.16
N ALA A 15 7.49 0.79 -11.41
CA ALA A 15 6.45 0.31 -10.51
C ALA A 15 7.04 -0.02 -9.14
N LYS A 16 8.16 -0.72 -9.10
CA LYS A 16 8.87 -1.04 -7.87
C LYS A 16 9.31 0.22 -7.13
N LYS A 17 9.88 1.18 -7.87
CA LYS A 17 10.34 2.44 -7.29
C LYS A 17 9.18 3.24 -6.70
N ALA A 18 8.07 3.33 -7.42
CA ALA A 18 6.87 4.00 -6.94
C ALA A 18 6.32 3.32 -5.68
N ALA A 19 6.29 1.98 -5.67
CA ALA A 19 5.82 1.23 -4.52
C ALA A 19 6.70 1.45 -3.28
N ASN A 20 8.03 1.48 -3.46
CA ASN A 20 8.95 1.75 -2.37
C ASN A 20 8.75 3.15 -1.79
N LYS A 21 8.58 4.15 -2.65
CA LYS A 21 8.31 5.52 -2.22
C LYS A 21 6.98 5.64 -1.48
N ALA A 22 5.95 4.98 -2.00
CA ALA A 22 4.64 4.95 -1.36
C ALA A 22 4.73 4.29 0.02
N ALA A 23 5.45 3.17 0.13
CA ALA A 23 5.64 2.46 1.39
C ALA A 23 6.37 3.31 2.42
N GLU A 24 7.45 4.00 2.02
CA GLU A 24 8.19 4.89 2.90
C GLU A 24 7.31 6.02 3.42
N HIS A 25 6.58 6.67 2.51
CA HIS A 25 5.68 7.76 2.87
C HIS A 25 4.59 7.30 3.82
N TYR A 26 4.00 6.15 3.53
CA TYR A 26 2.92 5.57 4.32
C TYR A 26 3.40 5.19 5.72
N THR A 27 4.54 4.52 5.82
CA THR A 27 5.13 4.12 7.09
C THR A 27 5.41 5.34 7.97
N LYS A 28 5.95 6.40 7.38
CA LYS A 28 6.25 7.62 8.10
C LYS A 28 4.99 8.34 8.56
N LYS A 29 4.01 8.44 7.69
CA LYS A 29 2.73 9.11 8.00
C LYS A 29 1.97 8.40 9.11
N TRP A 30 2.05 7.09 9.17
CA TRP A 30 1.32 6.26 10.14
C TRP A 30 2.21 5.72 11.25
N GLU A 31 3.34 6.39 11.49
CA GLU A 31 4.31 5.97 12.51
C GLU A 31 3.69 5.80 13.89
N LYS A 32 2.74 6.66 14.27
CA LYS A 32 2.06 6.57 15.56
C LYS A 32 1.21 5.31 15.71
N TYR A 33 0.91 4.62 14.63
CA TYR A 33 0.20 3.35 14.62
C TYR A 33 1.13 2.17 14.46
N ASP A 34 2.45 2.38 14.61
CA ASP A 34 3.47 1.35 14.47
C ASP A 34 3.40 0.68 13.09
N ALA A 35 3.22 1.48 12.04
CA ALA A 35 3.15 0.96 10.68
C ALA A 35 4.50 0.41 10.23
N LYS A 36 4.47 -0.79 9.68
CA LYS A 36 5.68 -1.47 9.17
C LYS A 36 5.40 -2.08 7.80
N THR A 37 6.38 -1.98 6.92
CA THR A 37 6.34 -2.60 5.61
C THR A 37 7.49 -3.57 5.48
N THR A 38 7.19 -4.82 5.15
CA THR A 38 8.20 -5.87 4.97
C THR A 38 8.10 -6.41 3.55
N TRP A 39 9.16 -6.26 2.77
CA TRP A 39 9.23 -6.83 1.42
C TRP A 39 9.67 -8.29 1.51
N THR A 40 8.81 -9.21 1.09
CA THR A 40 9.11 -10.63 1.07
C THR A 40 9.68 -11.08 -0.28
N SER A 41 9.52 -10.24 -1.30
CA SER A 41 10.13 -10.42 -2.61
C SER A 41 10.22 -9.04 -3.28
N ASP A 42 10.72 -8.98 -4.50
CA ASP A 42 10.78 -7.71 -5.25
C ASP A 42 9.42 -7.13 -5.57
N THR A 43 8.38 -7.95 -5.55
CA THR A 43 7.04 -7.55 -5.97
C THR A 43 5.97 -7.70 -4.90
N HIS A 44 6.31 -8.31 -3.76
CA HIS A 44 5.33 -8.58 -2.70
C HIS A 44 5.77 -7.97 -1.37
N ALA A 45 4.88 -7.20 -0.77
CA ALA A 45 5.11 -6.58 0.53
C ALA A 45 3.97 -6.88 1.48
N GLU A 46 4.30 -6.96 2.76
CA GLU A 46 3.33 -7.08 3.85
C GLU A 46 3.37 -5.79 4.65
N VAL A 47 2.20 -5.23 4.90
CA VAL A 47 2.04 -4.01 5.68
C VAL A 47 1.25 -4.33 6.93
N THR A 48 1.77 -3.95 8.09
CA THR A 48 1.07 -4.13 9.35
C THR A 48 1.03 -2.82 10.12
N PHE A 49 -0.03 -2.62 10.88
CA PHE A 49 -0.13 -1.49 11.79
C PHE A 49 -1.08 -1.83 12.94
N HIS A 50 -1.03 -1.02 13.99
CA HIS A 50 -1.83 -1.24 15.20
C HIS A 50 -2.72 -0.03 15.45
N VAL A 51 -4.02 -0.28 15.60
CA VAL A 51 -5.01 0.76 15.93
C VAL A 51 -5.73 0.33 17.18
N LYS A 52 -5.65 1.13 18.22
CA LYS A 52 -6.31 0.86 19.52
C LYS A 52 -5.99 -0.53 20.06
N GLY A 53 -4.71 -0.92 19.94
CA GLY A 53 -4.26 -2.22 20.44
C GLY A 53 -4.61 -3.41 19.55
N VAL A 54 -5.15 -3.17 18.37
CA VAL A 54 -5.57 -4.21 17.44
C VAL A 54 -4.67 -4.19 16.20
N SER A 55 -4.21 -5.36 15.79
CA SER A 55 -3.35 -5.50 14.61
C SER A 55 -4.17 -5.53 13.33
N VAL A 56 -3.72 -4.79 12.33
CA VAL A 56 -4.28 -4.81 10.98
C VAL A 56 -3.17 -5.22 10.01
N ALA A 57 -3.48 -6.08 9.06
CA ALA A 57 -2.51 -6.55 8.10
C ALA A 57 -3.06 -6.48 6.67
N ALA A 58 -2.20 -6.10 5.74
CA ALA A 58 -2.53 -6.07 4.32
C ALA A 58 -1.32 -6.54 3.51
N THR A 59 -1.56 -6.99 2.30
CA THR A 59 -0.48 -7.31 1.37
C THR A 59 -0.60 -6.44 0.13
N VAL A 60 0.54 -6.18 -0.49
CA VAL A 60 0.62 -5.44 -1.75
C VAL A 60 1.41 -6.28 -2.73
N ASP A 61 0.80 -6.61 -3.87
CA ASP A 61 1.46 -7.30 -4.97
C ASP A 61 1.59 -6.35 -6.15
N MET A 62 2.82 -6.12 -6.58
CA MET A 62 3.10 -5.31 -7.77
C MET A 62 3.23 -6.23 -8.96
N ARG A 63 2.28 -6.18 -9.87
CA ARG A 63 2.27 -6.96 -11.11
C ARG A 63 2.38 -6.06 -12.32
N PRO A 64 2.78 -6.61 -13.48
CA PRO A 64 2.73 -5.82 -14.71
C PRO A 64 1.33 -5.28 -14.95
N GLY A 65 1.20 -3.98 -15.01
CA GLY A 65 -0.07 -3.32 -15.29
C GLY A 65 -0.98 -3.09 -14.10
N GLU A 66 -0.67 -3.64 -12.92
CA GLU A 66 -1.55 -3.44 -11.76
C GLU A 66 -0.84 -3.63 -10.42
N ALA A 67 -1.35 -2.95 -9.41
CA ALA A 67 -0.97 -3.17 -8.01
C ALA A 67 -2.19 -3.74 -7.28
N ILE A 68 -2.04 -4.84 -6.58
CA ILE A 68 -3.13 -5.50 -5.87
C ILE A 68 -2.92 -5.34 -4.37
N ILE A 69 -3.86 -4.69 -3.71
CA ILE A 69 -3.86 -4.50 -2.27
C ILE A 69 -4.92 -5.42 -1.69
N ASP A 70 -4.54 -6.26 -0.75
CA ASP A 70 -5.44 -7.22 -0.14
C ASP A 70 -5.41 -7.06 1.37
N MET A 71 -6.56 -6.73 1.96
CA MET A 71 -6.69 -6.61 3.41
C MET A 71 -6.85 -8.00 4.01
N LYS A 72 -5.79 -8.51 4.63
CA LYS A 72 -5.76 -9.87 5.16
C LYS A 72 -6.40 -10.01 6.53
N LYS A 73 -6.24 -8.99 7.37
CA LYS A 73 -6.74 -9.04 8.73
C LYS A 73 -7.33 -7.69 9.10
N VAL A 74 -8.64 -7.64 9.20
CA VAL A 74 -9.36 -6.44 9.68
C VAL A 74 -10.26 -6.88 10.81
N PRO A 75 -9.91 -6.53 12.06
CA PRO A 75 -10.76 -6.87 13.20
C PRO A 75 -12.16 -6.34 13.03
N LEU A 76 -13.15 -7.07 13.57
CA LEU A 76 -14.56 -6.72 13.45
C LEU A 76 -14.82 -5.27 13.89
N LEU A 77 -14.16 -4.83 14.95
CA LEU A 77 -14.30 -3.49 15.48
C LEU A 77 -13.90 -2.40 14.48
N LEU A 78 -12.95 -2.69 13.59
CA LEU A 78 -12.43 -1.74 12.63
C LEU A 78 -13.07 -1.85 11.24
N ARG A 79 -13.97 -2.81 11.03
CA ARG A 79 -14.62 -3.00 9.73
C ARG A 79 -15.30 -1.75 9.18
N PRO A 80 -15.95 -0.90 9.99
CA PRO A 80 -16.54 0.34 9.46
C PRO A 80 -15.51 1.29 8.85
N PHE A 81 -14.23 1.19 9.27
CA PHE A 81 -13.15 2.05 8.78
C PHE A 81 -12.39 1.45 7.59
N LYS A 82 -12.74 0.24 7.16
CA LYS A 82 -12.04 -0.48 6.11
C LYS A 82 -12.00 0.30 4.79
N ASN A 83 -13.14 0.83 4.36
CA ASN A 83 -13.22 1.57 3.10
C ASN A 83 -12.40 2.86 3.16
N MET A 84 -12.37 3.51 4.32
CA MET A 84 -11.57 4.72 4.51
C MET A 84 -10.08 4.40 4.40
N ALA A 85 -9.63 3.30 5.01
CA ALA A 85 -8.24 2.87 4.95
C ALA A 85 -7.84 2.53 3.51
N LEU A 86 -8.68 1.80 2.79
CA LEU A 86 -8.44 1.47 1.38
C LEU A 86 -8.36 2.71 0.51
N ASP A 87 -9.23 3.70 0.76
CA ASP A 87 -9.22 4.95 0.02
C ASP A 87 -7.91 5.71 0.21
N VAL A 88 -7.41 5.76 1.44
CA VAL A 88 -6.12 6.40 1.74
C VAL A 88 -4.98 5.70 1.02
N VAL A 89 -4.95 4.37 1.07
CA VAL A 89 -3.93 3.59 0.38
C VAL A 89 -4.00 3.82 -1.13
N HIS A 90 -5.22 3.78 -1.68
CA HIS A 90 -5.43 4.01 -3.11
C HIS A 90 -4.89 5.39 -3.55
N LYS A 91 -5.25 6.43 -2.82
CA LYS A 91 -4.82 7.79 -3.15
C LYS A 91 -3.30 7.95 -3.04
N THR A 92 -2.70 7.32 -2.04
CA THR A 92 -1.24 7.35 -1.86
C THR A 92 -0.54 6.66 -3.02
N MET A 93 -1.00 5.46 -3.39
CA MET A 93 -0.42 4.71 -4.51
C MET A 93 -0.60 5.46 -5.83
N GLU A 94 -1.79 6.01 -6.06
CA GLU A 94 -2.09 6.77 -7.27
C GLU A 94 -1.18 7.99 -7.39
N LYS A 95 -0.95 8.69 -6.28
CA LYS A 95 -0.04 9.84 -6.24
C LYS A 95 1.37 9.45 -6.71
N TRP A 96 1.91 8.35 -6.19
CA TRP A 96 3.26 7.92 -6.54
C TRP A 96 3.34 7.33 -7.95
N ILE A 97 2.29 6.66 -8.40
CA ILE A 97 2.20 6.20 -9.78
C ILE A 97 2.22 7.38 -10.75
N ASN A 98 1.44 8.42 -10.45
CA ASN A 98 1.40 9.62 -11.28
C ASN A 98 2.74 10.36 -11.28
N LYS A 99 3.43 10.41 -10.14
CA LYS A 99 4.78 10.98 -10.07
C LYS A 99 5.77 10.17 -10.90
N ALA A 100 5.66 8.85 -10.90
CA ALA A 100 6.50 7.99 -11.71
C ALA A 100 6.30 8.26 -13.21
N LYS A 101 5.05 8.41 -13.64
CA LYS A 101 4.71 8.72 -15.02
C LYS A 101 5.28 10.06 -15.46
N ALA A 102 5.32 11.02 -14.55
CA ALA A 102 5.84 12.36 -14.82
C ALA A 102 7.36 12.45 -14.68
N GLY A 103 8.04 11.38 -14.29
CA GLY A 103 9.48 11.39 -14.07
C GLY A 103 9.91 12.12 -12.80
N GLU A 104 9.03 12.20 -11.80
CA GLU A 104 9.26 13.02 -10.60
C GLU A 104 9.60 12.19 -9.37
N LEU A 105 10.08 10.96 -9.53
CA LEU A 105 10.40 10.09 -8.36
C LEU A 105 11.72 10.43 -7.68
N ASP A 106 12.60 11.16 -8.33
CA ASP A 106 13.92 11.47 -7.79
C ASP A 106 13.96 12.85 -7.12
#